data_5a918e52bd98c2ec5d2ee1609d484f09
#
_entry.id   5a918e52bd98c2ec5d2ee1609d484f09
#
_cell.length_a   1.000
_cell.length_b   1.000
_cell.length_c   1.000
_cell.angle_alpha   90.00
_cell.angle_beta   90.00
_cell.angle_gamma   90.00
#
_symmetry.space_group_name_H-M   'P 1'
#
loop_
_entity.id
_entity.type
_entity.pdbx_description
1 polymer ?
#
loop_
_entity_poly.entity_id
_entity_poly.type
_entity_poly.pdbx_seq_one_letter_code
_entity_poly.pdbx_strand_id
1 'polypeptide(L)'
;DVSLVGSEMCIRDRSNEKMAKSQGNILKIKDFRNKISGQVLRLALLSAHYKQPLDWNDKLLDDCQNTINKWYNSYLDIENNSKVSDEILQPLYDDLNTPGYIANLHQLYDKAQKGNDEDKSLFVSACQFVGLLNESKENWLKFKISKALISEKEILQKIQERNKARENKNYEEADIIRKELLDKGVLIEDKD
;
A
#
# COMPACT_ATOMS: atom_id res chain seq x y z
N ASP A 1 -28.69 -4.87 -33.86
CA ASP A 1 -27.33 -4.52 -33.42
C ASP A 1 -27.34 -4.32 -31.92
N VAL A 2 -27.19 -5.41 -31.21
CA VAL A 2 -26.93 -5.31 -29.77
C VAL A 2 -25.49 -4.83 -29.64
N SER A 3 -25.30 -3.50 -29.69
CA SER A 3 -24.08 -2.88 -29.26
C SER A 3 -23.88 -3.28 -27.80
N LEU A 4 -23.06 -4.27 -27.57
CA LEU A 4 -22.39 -4.48 -26.30
C LEU A 4 -21.55 -3.20 -26.06
N VAL A 5 -22.21 -2.18 -25.50
CA VAL A 5 -21.48 -1.09 -24.81
C VAL A 5 -20.85 -1.77 -23.63
N GLY A 6 -19.73 -2.43 -23.92
CA GLY A 6 -18.88 -2.97 -22.88
C GLY A 6 -18.52 -1.80 -21.98
N SER A 7 -18.82 -1.93 -20.70
CA SER A 7 -18.27 -1.06 -19.67
C SER A 7 -16.76 -1.23 -19.67
N GLU A 8 -16.09 -0.62 -20.64
CA GLU A 8 -14.65 -0.59 -20.67
C GLU A 8 -14.20 0.28 -19.50
N MET A 9 -13.54 -0.33 -18.55
CA MET A 9 -12.79 0.40 -17.55
C MET A 9 -11.81 1.33 -18.29
N CYS A 10 -12.16 2.60 -18.38
CA CYS A 10 -11.28 3.61 -18.97
C CYS A 10 -10.21 3.94 -17.94
N ILE A 11 -9.01 3.38 -18.12
CA ILE A 11 -7.84 3.84 -17.39
C ILE A 11 -7.35 5.11 -18.08
N ARG A 12 -7.22 6.20 -17.31
CA ARG A 12 -6.66 7.46 -17.76
C ARG A 12 -5.21 7.56 -17.31
N ASP A 13 -4.38 8.16 -18.15
CA ASP A 13 -2.97 8.40 -17.84
C ASP A 13 -2.77 9.64 -16.96
N ARG A 14 -1.52 10.00 -16.70
CA ARG A 14 -1.13 11.18 -15.90
C ARG A 14 -1.64 12.50 -16.47
N SER A 15 -2.00 12.53 -17.75
CA SER A 15 -2.55 13.71 -18.45
C SER A 15 -4.07 13.68 -18.49
N ASN A 16 -4.73 12.76 -17.75
CA ASN A 16 -6.16 12.54 -17.74
C ASN A 16 -6.71 12.11 -19.13
N GLU A 17 -5.86 11.56 -20.01
CA GLU A 17 -6.24 11.05 -21.32
C GLU A 17 -6.47 9.53 -21.26
N LYS A 18 -7.44 9.05 -22.06
CA LYS A 18 -7.71 7.60 -22.16
C LYS A 18 -6.47 6.87 -22.66
N MET A 19 -6.02 5.84 -21.92
CA MET A 19 -4.95 4.98 -22.39
C MET A 19 -5.41 4.18 -23.62
N ALA A 20 -4.70 4.36 -24.73
CA ALA A 20 -4.99 3.67 -25.97
C ALA A 20 -3.69 3.26 -26.70
N LYS A 21 -3.73 2.09 -27.37
CA LYS A 21 -2.58 1.61 -28.15
C LYS A 21 -2.20 2.59 -29.26
N SER A 22 -3.19 3.23 -29.87
CA SER A 22 -3.00 4.23 -30.92
C SER A 22 -2.28 5.50 -30.44
N GLN A 23 -2.35 5.81 -29.16
CA GLN A 23 -1.70 6.98 -28.56
C GLN A 23 -0.34 6.65 -27.95
N GLY A 24 0.02 5.36 -27.84
CA GLY A 24 1.30 4.95 -27.28
C GLY A 24 1.46 5.18 -25.77
N ASN A 25 0.40 5.61 -25.07
CA ASN A 25 0.41 5.98 -23.66
C ASN A 25 0.04 4.82 -22.71
N ILE A 26 0.06 3.55 -23.20
CA ILE A 26 -0.26 2.40 -22.38
C ILE A 26 0.86 2.12 -21.40
N LEU A 27 0.52 2.16 -20.12
CA LEU A 27 1.38 1.71 -19.02
C LEU A 27 1.21 0.20 -18.83
N LYS A 28 2.30 -0.54 -18.96
CA LYS A 28 2.28 -2.00 -18.77
C LYS A 28 2.62 -2.33 -17.32
N ILE A 29 1.90 -3.24 -16.69
CA ILE A 29 2.18 -3.71 -15.32
C ILE A 29 3.65 -4.14 -15.14
N LYS A 30 4.25 -4.73 -16.18
CA LYS A 30 5.67 -5.12 -16.16
C LYS A 30 6.63 -3.94 -15.91
N ASP A 31 6.25 -2.72 -16.31
CA ASP A 31 7.08 -1.53 -16.16
C ASP A 31 7.09 -1.03 -14.71
N PHE A 32 6.10 -1.44 -13.92
CA PHE A 32 5.99 -1.17 -12.48
C PHE A 32 6.54 -2.28 -11.59
N ARG A 33 6.63 -3.53 -12.10
CA ARG A 33 6.96 -4.72 -11.31
C ARG A 33 8.23 -4.58 -10.46
N ASN A 34 9.22 -3.86 -10.97
CA ASN A 34 10.48 -3.63 -10.27
C ASN A 34 10.50 -2.34 -9.44
N LYS A 35 9.45 -1.53 -9.49
CA LYS A 35 9.38 -0.23 -8.82
C LYS A 35 8.37 -0.22 -7.67
N ILE A 36 7.25 -0.89 -7.84
CA ILE A 36 6.09 -0.84 -6.95
C ILE A 36 5.66 -2.26 -6.61
N SER A 37 5.24 -2.51 -5.37
CA SER A 37 4.69 -3.80 -4.96
C SER A 37 3.42 -4.15 -5.73
N GLY A 38 3.26 -5.43 -6.08
CA GLY A 38 2.03 -5.93 -6.70
C GLY A 38 0.77 -5.67 -5.87
N GLN A 39 0.88 -5.62 -4.55
CA GLN A 39 -0.24 -5.30 -3.67
C GLN A 39 -0.66 -3.83 -3.76
N VAL A 40 0.29 -2.92 -3.94
CA VAL A 40 0.01 -1.48 -4.17
C VAL A 40 -0.70 -1.30 -5.49
N LEU A 41 -0.22 -1.95 -6.56
CA LEU A 41 -0.88 -1.93 -7.86
C LEU A 41 -2.30 -2.52 -7.78
N ARG A 42 -2.48 -3.61 -7.01
CA ARG A 42 -3.79 -4.23 -6.77
C ARG A 42 -4.73 -3.28 -6.04
N LEU A 43 -4.28 -2.64 -4.95
CA LEU A 43 -5.08 -1.67 -4.22
C LEU A 43 -5.49 -0.49 -5.11
N ALA A 44 -4.55 0.04 -5.92
CA ALA A 44 -4.84 1.11 -6.87
C ALA A 44 -5.91 0.71 -7.91
N LEU A 45 -5.87 -0.52 -8.43
CA LEU A 45 -6.89 -1.02 -9.35
C LEU A 45 -8.24 -1.23 -8.66
N LEU A 46 -8.27 -1.68 -7.39
CA LEU A 46 -9.49 -1.91 -6.62
C LEU A 46 -10.11 -0.61 -6.09
N SER A 47 -9.38 0.51 -6.10
CA SER A 47 -9.87 1.81 -5.60
C SER A 47 -10.96 2.44 -6.47
N ALA A 48 -11.10 2.01 -7.72
CA ALA A 48 -12.17 2.42 -8.61
C ALA A 48 -13.10 1.25 -8.94
N HIS A 49 -14.39 1.53 -9.09
CA HIS A 49 -15.35 0.55 -9.59
C HIS A 49 -15.02 0.21 -11.05
N TYR A 50 -15.10 -1.06 -11.44
CA TYR A 50 -14.71 -1.51 -12.78
C TYR A 50 -15.51 -0.85 -13.95
N LYS A 51 -16.67 -0.26 -13.66
CA LYS A 51 -17.47 0.54 -14.60
C LYS A 51 -17.09 2.03 -14.63
N GLN A 52 -16.20 2.48 -13.74
CA GLN A 52 -15.82 3.88 -13.63
C GLN A 52 -14.42 4.12 -14.20
N PRO A 53 -14.12 5.31 -14.73
CA PRO A 53 -12.77 5.66 -15.10
C PRO A 53 -11.82 5.59 -13.90
N LEU A 54 -10.62 5.08 -14.11
CA LEU A 54 -9.56 5.09 -13.11
C LEU A 54 -8.46 6.07 -13.56
N ASP A 55 -8.23 7.10 -12.75
CA ASP A 55 -7.15 8.06 -12.96
C ASP A 55 -5.84 7.48 -12.41
N TRP A 56 -5.04 6.91 -13.31
CA TRP A 56 -3.78 6.31 -12.96
C TRP A 56 -2.68 7.37 -12.89
N ASN A 57 -2.38 7.85 -11.69
CA ASN A 57 -1.37 8.86 -11.45
C ASN A 57 -0.45 8.51 -10.29
N ASP A 58 0.66 9.25 -10.14
CA ASP A 58 1.64 8.99 -9.10
C ASP A 58 1.06 9.19 -7.69
N LYS A 59 0.17 10.16 -7.51
CA LYS A 59 -0.50 10.40 -6.22
C LYS A 59 -1.31 9.19 -5.77
N LEU A 60 -2.09 8.58 -6.67
CA LEU A 60 -2.85 7.36 -6.36
C LEU A 60 -1.91 6.24 -5.89
N LEU A 61 -0.79 6.06 -6.58
CA LEU A 61 0.18 5.02 -6.23
C LEU A 61 0.86 5.30 -4.89
N ASP A 62 1.21 6.55 -4.61
CA ASP A 62 1.79 6.96 -3.32
C ASP A 62 0.79 6.78 -2.17
N ASP A 63 -0.47 7.18 -2.35
CA ASP A 63 -1.53 7.00 -1.36
C ASP A 63 -1.78 5.50 -1.06
N CYS A 64 -1.80 4.66 -2.10
CA CYS A 64 -1.91 3.21 -1.95
C CYS A 64 -0.67 2.61 -1.27
N GLN A 65 0.54 3.08 -1.60
CA GLN A 65 1.78 2.63 -0.96
C GLN A 65 1.78 2.97 0.53
N ASN A 66 1.38 4.21 0.88
CA ASN A 66 1.29 4.64 2.27
C ASN A 66 0.25 3.83 3.05
N THR A 67 -0.90 3.53 2.44
CA THR A 67 -1.95 2.69 3.03
C THR A 67 -1.44 1.28 3.30
N ILE A 68 -0.82 0.63 2.32
CA ILE A 68 -0.25 -0.72 2.49
C ILE A 68 0.87 -0.72 3.54
N ASN A 69 1.77 0.28 3.54
CA ASN A 69 2.80 0.41 4.56
C ASN A 69 2.20 0.53 5.97
N LYS A 70 1.20 1.40 6.14
CA LYS A 70 0.49 1.61 7.41
C LYS A 70 -0.14 0.31 7.91
N TRP A 71 -0.80 -0.44 7.03
CA TRP A 71 -1.43 -1.71 7.38
C TRP A 71 -0.40 -2.79 7.75
N TYR A 72 0.68 -2.94 7.00
CA TYR A 72 1.75 -3.88 7.34
C TYR A 72 2.43 -3.55 8.67
N ASN A 73 2.73 -2.29 8.93
CA ASN A 73 3.41 -1.89 10.16
C ASN A 73 2.57 -2.21 11.40
N SER A 74 1.24 -2.18 11.27
CA SER A 74 0.33 -2.39 12.41
C SER A 74 0.00 -3.87 12.68
N TYR A 75 0.05 -4.78 11.68
CA TYR A 75 -0.57 -6.12 11.80
C TYR A 75 0.25 -7.30 11.30
N LEU A 76 1.54 -7.13 11.09
CA LEU A 76 2.40 -8.14 10.47
C LEU A 76 2.56 -9.46 11.23
N ASP A 77 2.29 -9.47 12.53
CA ASP A 77 2.52 -10.63 13.41
C ASP A 77 1.19 -11.30 13.86
N ILE A 78 0.07 -11.00 13.18
CA ILE A 78 -1.25 -11.53 13.56
C ILE A 78 -1.64 -12.68 12.64
N GLU A 79 -2.01 -13.81 13.24
CA GLU A 79 -2.53 -14.95 12.52
C GLU A 79 -3.92 -14.67 11.94
N ASN A 80 -4.10 -15.10 10.69
CA ASN A 80 -5.36 -14.98 9.97
C ASN A 80 -6.24 -16.20 10.25
N ASN A 81 -7.06 -16.12 11.30
CA ASN A 81 -7.96 -17.20 11.72
C ASN A 81 -9.44 -16.79 11.69
N SER A 82 -9.77 -15.57 11.27
CA SER A 82 -11.14 -15.08 11.30
C SER A 82 -11.86 -15.29 9.97
N LYS A 83 -13.09 -15.79 10.01
CA LYS A 83 -13.95 -15.87 8.83
C LYS A 83 -14.50 -14.47 8.51
N VAL A 84 -14.32 -14.02 7.27
CA VAL A 84 -14.91 -12.77 6.79
C VAL A 84 -16.43 -12.97 6.69
N SER A 85 -17.20 -12.12 7.36
CA SER A 85 -18.66 -12.18 7.36
C SER A 85 -19.27 -11.65 6.06
N ASP A 86 -20.51 -12.09 5.75
CA ASP A 86 -21.25 -11.60 4.58
C ASP A 86 -21.53 -10.09 4.66
N GLU A 87 -21.63 -9.51 5.85
CA GLU A 87 -21.78 -8.08 6.06
C GLU A 87 -20.57 -7.30 5.49
N ILE A 88 -19.36 -7.79 5.73
CA ILE A 88 -18.13 -7.19 5.21
C ILE A 88 -18.05 -7.37 3.69
N LEU A 89 -18.50 -8.53 3.17
CA LEU A 89 -18.48 -8.87 1.75
C LEU A 89 -19.61 -8.22 0.95
N GLN A 90 -20.63 -7.67 1.62
CA GLN A 90 -21.82 -7.13 0.98
C GLN A 90 -21.55 -6.18 -0.22
N PRO A 91 -20.57 -5.25 -0.16
CA PRO A 91 -20.26 -4.43 -1.32
C PRO A 91 -19.78 -5.24 -2.55
N LEU A 92 -19.13 -6.38 -2.35
CA LEU A 92 -18.72 -7.24 -3.45
C LEU A 92 -19.88 -8.00 -4.08
N TYR A 93 -20.96 -8.24 -3.33
CA TYR A 93 -22.20 -8.81 -3.87
C TYR A 93 -23.02 -7.79 -4.64
N ASP A 94 -22.79 -6.49 -4.40
CA ASP A 94 -23.41 -5.39 -5.13
C ASP A 94 -22.54 -4.97 -6.31
N ASP A 95 -22.64 -5.70 -7.42
CA ASP A 95 -21.96 -5.43 -8.68
C ASP A 95 -20.43 -5.23 -8.55
N LEU A 96 -19.78 -6.01 -7.66
CA LEU A 96 -18.36 -5.93 -7.40
C LEU A 96 -17.89 -4.51 -7.01
N ASN A 97 -18.63 -3.84 -6.14
CA ASN A 97 -18.30 -2.52 -5.62
C ASN A 97 -17.02 -2.58 -4.75
N THR A 98 -15.87 -2.70 -5.43
CA THR A 98 -14.56 -2.77 -4.78
C THR A 98 -14.22 -1.50 -3.98
N PRO A 99 -14.56 -0.26 -4.42
CA PRO A 99 -14.37 0.93 -3.60
C PRO A 99 -15.13 0.86 -2.26
N GLY A 100 -16.36 0.36 -2.28
CA GLY A 100 -17.14 0.13 -1.07
C GLY A 100 -16.49 -0.89 -0.14
N TYR A 101 -15.93 -1.97 -0.70
CA TYR A 101 -15.19 -2.94 0.08
C TYR A 101 -13.91 -2.36 0.70
N ILE A 102 -13.15 -1.55 -0.05
CA ILE A 102 -11.96 -0.85 0.47
C ILE A 102 -12.35 0.11 1.60
N ALA A 103 -13.50 0.80 1.48
CA ALA A 103 -14.00 1.63 2.58
C ALA A 103 -14.28 0.79 3.85
N ASN A 104 -14.86 -0.41 3.71
CA ASN A 104 -15.02 -1.35 4.83
C ASN A 104 -13.67 -1.75 5.44
N LEU A 105 -12.64 -1.99 4.63
CA LEU A 105 -11.29 -2.29 5.13
C LEU A 105 -10.72 -1.14 5.97
N HIS A 106 -10.91 0.12 5.57
CA HIS A 106 -10.49 1.27 6.38
C HIS A 106 -11.23 1.33 7.72
N GLN A 107 -12.55 1.08 7.72
CA GLN A 107 -13.33 1.04 8.96
C GLN A 107 -12.89 -0.11 9.89
N LEU A 108 -12.64 -1.30 9.32
CA LEU A 108 -12.09 -2.44 10.07
C LEU A 108 -10.71 -2.13 10.64
N TYR A 109 -9.85 -1.44 9.87
CA TYR A 109 -8.56 -0.98 10.34
C TYR A 109 -8.69 -0.07 11.56
N ASP A 110 -9.55 0.96 11.47
CA ASP A 110 -9.75 1.92 12.57
C ASP A 110 -10.36 1.24 13.83
N LYS A 111 -11.23 0.24 13.62
CA LYS A 111 -11.76 -0.58 14.71
C LYS A 111 -10.66 -1.44 15.35
N ALA A 112 -9.85 -2.10 14.53
CA ALA A 112 -8.78 -2.98 14.98
C ALA A 112 -7.66 -2.22 15.74
N GLN A 113 -7.44 -0.92 15.44
CA GLN A 113 -6.49 -0.08 16.20
C GLN A 113 -6.88 0.09 17.67
N LYS A 114 -8.17 0.06 17.97
CA LYS A 114 -8.73 0.24 19.33
C LYS A 114 -9.25 -1.07 19.90
N GLY A 115 -9.33 -2.12 19.09
CA GLY A 115 -9.95 -3.40 19.38
C GLY A 115 -9.00 -4.45 19.94
N ASN A 116 -9.54 -5.65 20.07
CA ASN A 116 -8.83 -6.84 20.52
C ASN A 116 -8.18 -7.59 19.33
N ASP A 117 -7.54 -8.73 19.60
CA ASP A 117 -6.87 -9.53 18.56
C ASP A 117 -7.83 -10.16 17.56
N GLU A 118 -9.13 -10.36 17.93
CA GLU A 118 -10.16 -10.81 16.99
C GLU A 118 -10.45 -9.75 15.92
N ASP A 119 -10.59 -8.47 16.32
CA ASP A 119 -10.79 -7.36 15.37
C ASP A 119 -9.60 -7.21 14.42
N LYS A 120 -8.39 -7.40 14.93
CA LYS A 120 -7.17 -7.37 14.13
C LYS A 120 -7.10 -8.54 13.16
N SER A 121 -7.38 -9.77 13.63
CA SER A 121 -7.44 -10.97 12.81
C SER A 121 -8.49 -10.84 11.70
N LEU A 122 -9.67 -10.30 12.02
CA LEU A 122 -10.73 -10.04 11.05
C LEU A 122 -10.30 -9.04 9.97
N PHE A 123 -9.63 -7.96 10.36
CA PHE A 123 -9.07 -6.99 9.41
C PHE A 123 -8.06 -7.65 8.46
N VAL A 124 -7.11 -8.42 8.99
CA VAL A 124 -6.11 -9.12 8.17
C VAL A 124 -6.79 -10.11 7.22
N SER A 125 -7.75 -10.90 7.72
CA SER A 125 -8.53 -11.85 6.91
C SER A 125 -9.27 -11.15 5.77
N ALA A 126 -9.90 -10.01 6.05
CA ALA A 126 -10.60 -9.22 5.05
C ALA A 126 -9.64 -8.64 4.00
N CYS A 127 -8.45 -8.18 4.39
CA CYS A 127 -7.42 -7.74 3.46
C CYS A 127 -6.96 -8.88 2.54
N GLN A 128 -6.70 -10.07 3.12
CA GLN A 128 -6.23 -11.23 2.38
C GLN A 128 -7.29 -11.78 1.42
N PHE A 129 -8.56 -11.63 1.73
CA PHE A 129 -9.65 -12.02 0.84
C PHE A 129 -9.56 -11.36 -0.54
N VAL A 130 -9.11 -10.12 -0.62
CA VAL A 130 -8.88 -9.40 -1.89
C VAL A 130 -7.40 -9.40 -2.32
N GLY A 131 -6.57 -10.24 -1.73
CA GLY A 131 -5.16 -10.41 -2.10
C GLY A 131 -4.25 -9.30 -1.62
N LEU A 132 -4.59 -8.62 -0.52
CA LEU A 132 -3.75 -7.66 0.18
C LEU A 132 -3.17 -8.30 1.46
N LEU A 133 -2.05 -7.80 1.97
CA LEU A 133 -1.35 -8.31 3.17
C LEU A 133 -0.99 -9.82 3.09
N ASN A 134 -0.68 -10.33 1.91
CA ASN A 134 -0.32 -11.74 1.69
C ASN A 134 1.18 -12.04 1.84
N GLU A 135 2.01 -11.01 1.94
CA GLU A 135 3.44 -11.17 2.15
C GLU A 135 3.76 -11.32 3.64
N SER A 136 4.80 -12.09 3.96
CA SER A 136 5.34 -12.07 5.32
C SER A 136 6.01 -10.72 5.62
N LYS A 137 6.13 -10.37 6.91
CA LYS A 137 6.85 -9.18 7.38
C LYS A 137 8.25 -9.10 6.80
N GLU A 138 8.95 -10.23 6.84
CA GLU A 138 10.31 -10.32 6.36
C GLU A 138 10.39 -10.02 4.85
N ASN A 139 9.50 -10.59 4.04
CA ASN A 139 9.46 -10.35 2.61
C ASN A 139 9.08 -8.90 2.29
N TRP A 140 8.11 -8.34 3.03
CA TRP A 140 7.74 -6.94 2.87
C TRP A 140 8.89 -6.00 3.20
N LEU A 141 9.60 -6.24 4.32
CA LEU A 141 10.77 -5.46 4.71
C LEU A 141 11.91 -5.59 3.69
N LYS A 142 12.21 -6.80 3.21
CA LYS A 142 13.19 -7.02 2.14
C LYS A 142 12.81 -6.24 0.88
N PHE A 143 11.53 -6.25 0.49
CA PHE A 143 11.06 -5.46 -0.63
C PHE A 143 11.27 -3.97 -0.40
N LYS A 144 10.93 -3.42 0.77
CA LYS A 144 11.17 -2.00 1.12
C LYS A 144 12.65 -1.65 1.05
N ILE A 145 13.52 -2.46 1.65
CA ILE A 145 14.98 -2.25 1.63
C ILE A 145 15.51 -2.29 0.19
N SER A 146 15.04 -3.23 -0.63
CA SER A 146 15.46 -3.34 -2.04
C SER A 146 15.06 -2.12 -2.90
N LYS A 147 14.14 -1.27 -2.42
CA LYS A 147 13.69 -0.03 -3.05
C LYS A 147 14.34 1.22 -2.47
N ALA A 148 14.96 1.11 -1.30
CA ALA A 148 15.74 2.21 -0.76
C ALA A 148 16.91 2.54 -1.70
N LEU A 149 17.20 3.82 -1.83
CA LEU A 149 18.32 4.32 -2.66
C LEU A 149 19.70 4.05 -2.01
N ILE A 150 19.71 3.36 -0.88
CA ILE A 150 20.91 3.03 -0.11
C ILE A 150 20.88 1.56 0.34
N SER A 151 22.04 0.97 0.53
CA SER A 151 22.18 -0.42 0.99
C SER A 151 21.76 -0.60 2.46
N GLU A 152 21.35 -1.82 2.83
CA GLU A 152 21.02 -2.17 4.23
C GLU A 152 22.18 -1.83 5.18
N LYS A 153 23.42 -2.08 4.77
CA LYS A 153 24.61 -1.76 5.56
C LYS A 153 24.74 -0.28 5.85
N GLU A 154 24.49 0.57 4.85
CA GLU A 154 24.50 2.03 5.01
C GLU A 154 23.35 2.52 5.89
N ILE A 155 22.16 1.90 5.78
CA ILE A 155 21.03 2.20 6.67
C ILE A 155 21.41 1.93 8.12
N LEU A 156 21.94 0.74 8.40
CA LEU A 156 22.35 0.35 9.75
C LEU A 156 23.45 1.26 10.30
N GLN A 157 24.44 1.63 9.48
CA GLN A 157 25.49 2.57 9.86
C GLN A 157 24.91 3.95 10.21
N LYS A 158 24.04 4.49 9.38
CA LYS A 158 23.39 5.79 9.63
C LYS A 158 22.51 5.78 10.87
N ILE A 159 21.82 4.67 11.15
CA ILE A 159 21.05 4.50 12.40
C ILE A 159 21.99 4.53 13.62
N GLN A 160 23.14 3.85 13.55
CA GLN A 160 24.12 3.88 14.63
C GLN A 160 24.71 5.29 14.84
N GLU A 161 25.05 6.00 13.77
CA GLU A 161 25.53 7.39 13.82
C GLU A 161 24.48 8.31 14.48
N ARG A 162 23.20 8.18 14.08
CA ARG A 162 22.10 8.93 14.68
C ARG A 162 21.94 8.63 16.19
N ASN A 163 21.99 7.37 16.57
CA ASN A 163 21.85 6.99 17.98
C ASN A 163 23.00 7.57 18.82
N LYS A 164 24.24 7.53 18.34
CA LYS A 164 25.38 8.17 18.99
C LYS A 164 25.23 9.68 19.11
N ALA A 165 24.71 10.33 18.05
CA ALA A 165 24.44 11.76 18.09
C ALA A 165 23.41 12.10 19.18
N ARG A 166 22.33 11.30 19.32
CA ARG A 166 21.33 11.45 20.40
C ARG A 166 21.90 11.23 21.80
N GLU A 167 22.73 10.20 21.98
CA GLU A 167 23.43 9.92 23.24
C GLU A 167 24.33 11.10 23.66
N ASN A 168 24.98 11.73 22.69
CA ASN A 168 25.81 12.93 22.89
C ASN A 168 24.99 14.22 22.98
N LYS A 169 23.65 14.15 22.98
CA LYS A 169 22.71 15.29 22.96
C LYS A 169 22.90 16.23 21.78
N ASN A 170 23.49 15.74 20.67
CA ASN A 170 23.61 16.46 19.42
C ASN A 170 22.38 16.19 18.54
N TYR A 171 21.28 16.84 18.89
CA TYR A 171 19.99 16.63 18.22
C TYR A 171 19.99 17.16 16.78
N GLU A 172 20.74 18.22 16.48
CA GLU A 172 20.85 18.78 15.13
C GLU A 172 21.42 17.75 14.14
N GLU A 173 22.49 17.08 14.53
CA GLU A 173 23.10 16.02 13.71
C GLU A 173 22.16 14.81 13.56
N ALA A 174 21.46 14.42 14.63
CA ALA A 174 20.48 13.35 14.58
C ALA A 174 19.32 13.65 13.60
N ASP A 175 18.87 14.90 13.53
CA ASP A 175 17.82 15.35 12.62
C ASP A 175 18.32 15.42 11.17
N ILE A 176 19.56 15.85 10.94
CA ILE A 176 20.19 15.81 9.62
C ILE A 176 20.24 14.37 9.09
N ILE A 177 20.70 13.42 9.90
CA ILE A 177 20.78 12.00 9.51
C ILE A 177 19.38 11.45 9.23
N ARG A 178 18.38 11.81 10.05
CA ARG A 178 16.99 11.40 9.83
C ARG A 178 16.47 11.91 8.47
N LYS A 179 16.75 13.16 8.14
CA LYS A 179 16.35 13.76 6.87
C LYS A 179 17.06 13.11 5.68
N GLU A 180 18.37 12.86 5.79
CA GLU A 180 19.13 12.15 4.75
C GLU A 180 18.55 10.75 4.47
N LEU A 181 18.15 10.02 5.51
CA LEU A 181 17.54 8.71 5.35
C LEU A 181 16.14 8.81 4.74
N LEU A 182 15.35 9.81 5.14
CA LEU A 182 14.04 10.06 4.57
C LEU A 182 14.13 10.40 3.08
N ASP A 183 15.07 11.25 2.67
CA ASP A 183 15.31 11.63 1.28
C ASP A 183 15.72 10.41 0.42
N LYS A 184 16.32 9.39 1.05
CA LYS A 184 16.68 8.11 0.42
C LYS A 184 15.57 7.04 0.53
N GLY A 185 14.39 7.41 1.00
CA GLY A 185 13.22 6.52 1.10
C GLY A 185 13.19 5.66 2.37
N VAL A 186 14.00 5.96 3.39
CA VAL A 186 14.03 5.25 4.68
C VAL A 186 13.39 6.10 5.76
N LEU A 187 12.23 5.69 6.26
CA LEU A 187 11.56 6.31 7.39
C LEU A 187 12.04 5.65 8.70
N ILE A 188 12.52 6.46 9.64
CA ILE A 188 12.87 6.00 10.99
C ILE A 188 11.70 6.34 11.93
N GLU A 189 11.18 5.34 12.59
CA GLU A 189 10.20 5.48 13.67
C GLU A 189 10.93 5.23 15.00
N ASP A 190 10.86 6.20 15.92
CA ASP A 190 11.33 6.02 17.28
C ASP A 190 10.26 5.20 18.03
N LYS A 191 10.64 4.06 18.60
CA LYS A 191 9.80 3.36 19.58
C LYS A 191 10.11 3.96 20.94
N ASP A 192 9.07 4.53 21.56
CA ASP A 192 9.11 4.94 22.98
C ASP A 192 9.29 3.74 23.90
#